data_cd423d38b3e0d0ecd772b120125cc81f
#
_entry.id   cd423d38b3e0d0ecd772b120125cc81f
#
_cell.length_a   1.000
_cell.length_b   1.000
_cell.length_c   1.000
_cell.angle_alpha   90.00
_cell.angle_beta   90.00
_cell.angle_gamma   90.00
#
_symmetry.space_group_name_H-M   'P 1'
#
loop_
_entity.id
_entity.type
_entity.pdbx_description
1 polymer ?
#
loop_
_entity_poly.entity_id
_entity_poly.type
_entity_poly.pdbx_seq_one_letter_code
_entity_poly.pdbx_strand_id
1 'polypeptide(L)'
;MKNNEIFQKDAQVAIRLVSNTDTNEINFVSRVGKHLRKVVIIGSLAGMGLLVNGCATGYVDTEPSYVEYNRPAQPSTLHVWVNGDYAYNHHQHVYIQKHGYWHKPNNNSTYIQGHWQSSPQGHHWINGTWQRNY
;
A
#
# COMPACT_ATOMS: atom_id res chain seq x y z
N MET A 1 -69.12 36.45 -10.59
CA MET A 1 -69.01 35.03 -10.17
C MET A 1 -68.14 34.19 -11.09
N LYS A 2 -67.78 34.62 -12.29
CA LYS A 2 -66.89 33.81 -13.24
C LYS A 2 -65.36 33.89 -12.95
N ASN A 3 -64.88 34.88 -12.24
CA ASN A 3 -63.45 35.10 -12.04
C ASN A 3 -62.86 34.18 -10.95
N ASN A 4 -63.64 33.65 -10.01
CA ASN A 4 -63.13 32.74 -8.99
C ASN A 4 -62.89 31.30 -9.48
N GLU A 5 -63.67 30.86 -10.46
CA GLU A 5 -63.47 29.49 -11.01
C GLU A 5 -62.21 29.37 -11.82
N ILE A 6 -61.85 30.43 -12.55
CA ILE A 6 -60.59 30.44 -13.34
C ILE A 6 -59.38 30.42 -12.42
N PHE A 7 -59.41 31.22 -11.34
CA PHE A 7 -58.29 31.28 -10.38
C PHE A 7 -58.08 29.96 -9.62
N GLN A 8 -59.19 29.27 -9.28
CA GLN A 8 -59.09 27.95 -8.62
C GLN A 8 -58.59 26.86 -9.56
N LYS A 9 -58.87 26.96 -10.86
CA LYS A 9 -58.43 26.01 -11.87
C LYS A 9 -56.91 26.12 -12.14
N ASP A 10 -56.42 27.34 -12.21
CA ASP A 10 -54.98 27.62 -12.41
C ASP A 10 -54.13 27.20 -11.18
N ALA A 11 -54.66 27.40 -9.97
CA ALA A 11 -54.03 26.93 -8.74
C ALA A 11 -53.94 25.41 -8.66
N GLN A 12 -54.98 24.69 -9.09
CA GLN A 12 -55.00 23.23 -9.11
C GLN A 12 -54.02 22.68 -10.17
N VAL A 13 -53.88 23.34 -11.32
CA VAL A 13 -52.91 22.97 -12.35
C VAL A 13 -51.48 23.19 -11.85
N ALA A 14 -51.19 24.29 -11.17
CA ALA A 14 -49.89 24.58 -10.58
C ALA A 14 -49.47 23.55 -9.53
N ILE A 15 -50.41 23.16 -8.63
CA ILE A 15 -50.15 22.13 -7.61
C ILE A 15 -49.88 20.76 -8.25
N ARG A 16 -50.57 20.40 -9.32
CA ARG A 16 -50.31 19.14 -10.07
C ARG A 16 -48.96 19.13 -10.76
N LEU A 17 -48.53 20.25 -11.30
CA LEU A 17 -47.21 20.35 -11.95
C LEU A 17 -46.08 20.21 -10.94
N VAL A 18 -46.19 20.86 -9.78
CA VAL A 18 -45.20 20.76 -8.70
C VAL A 18 -45.12 19.34 -8.15
N SER A 19 -46.25 18.65 -7.91
CA SER A 19 -46.26 17.30 -7.39
C SER A 19 -45.65 16.26 -8.35
N ASN A 20 -45.78 16.46 -9.66
CA ASN A 20 -45.18 15.57 -10.67
C ASN A 20 -43.69 15.80 -10.85
N THR A 21 -43.18 17.00 -10.62
CA THR A 21 -41.76 17.33 -10.73
C THR A 21 -40.98 16.70 -9.58
N ASP A 22 -41.52 16.82 -8.35
CA ASP A 22 -40.84 16.32 -7.15
C ASP A 22 -40.70 14.78 -7.12
N THR A 23 -41.69 14.04 -7.62
CA THR A 23 -41.64 12.56 -7.63
C THR A 23 -40.66 12.01 -8.67
N ASN A 24 -40.47 12.68 -9.80
CA ASN A 24 -39.51 12.28 -10.80
C ASN A 24 -38.06 12.60 -10.38
N GLU A 25 -37.83 13.75 -9.76
CA GLU A 25 -36.54 14.15 -9.21
C GLU A 25 -36.10 13.20 -8.09
N ILE A 26 -37.00 12.89 -7.13
CA ILE A 26 -36.67 11.98 -6.01
C ILE A 26 -36.34 10.56 -6.51
N ASN A 27 -37.07 10.07 -7.52
CA ASN A 27 -36.82 8.75 -8.10
C ASN A 27 -35.52 8.71 -8.91
N PHE A 28 -35.17 9.80 -9.60
CA PHE A 28 -33.89 9.91 -10.32
C PHE A 28 -32.71 9.93 -9.34
N VAL A 29 -32.75 10.77 -8.30
CA VAL A 29 -31.68 10.87 -7.28
C VAL A 29 -31.52 9.54 -6.55
N SER A 30 -32.62 8.83 -6.21
CA SER A 30 -32.53 7.54 -5.52
C SER A 30 -31.93 6.44 -6.40
N ARG A 31 -32.19 6.43 -7.71
CA ARG A 31 -31.59 5.48 -8.65
C ARG A 31 -30.11 5.76 -8.88
N VAL A 32 -29.73 7.01 -9.06
CA VAL A 32 -28.32 7.42 -9.21
C VAL A 32 -27.53 7.12 -7.93
N GLY A 33 -28.09 7.40 -6.76
CA GLY A 33 -27.46 7.11 -5.48
C GLY A 33 -27.17 5.61 -5.23
N LYS A 34 -28.06 4.72 -5.67
CA LYS A 34 -27.86 3.26 -5.56
C LYS A 34 -26.71 2.76 -6.47
N HIS A 35 -26.59 3.30 -7.67
CA HIS A 35 -25.52 2.95 -8.58
C HIS A 35 -24.17 3.56 -8.15
N LEU A 36 -24.17 4.82 -7.67
CA LEU A 36 -22.96 5.45 -7.12
C LEU A 36 -22.43 4.70 -5.89
N ARG A 37 -23.30 4.24 -4.99
CA ARG A 37 -22.86 3.44 -3.83
C ARG A 37 -22.19 2.12 -4.26
N LYS A 38 -22.74 1.43 -5.27
CA LYS A 38 -22.14 0.19 -5.80
C LYS A 38 -20.81 0.47 -6.49
N VAL A 39 -20.69 1.54 -7.25
CA VAL A 39 -19.45 1.92 -7.94
C VAL A 39 -18.36 2.33 -6.94
N VAL A 40 -18.72 3.06 -5.87
CA VAL A 40 -17.77 3.46 -4.83
C VAL A 40 -17.26 2.24 -4.05
N ILE A 41 -18.13 1.26 -3.74
CA ILE A 41 -17.72 0.04 -3.02
C ILE A 41 -16.81 -0.82 -3.90
N ILE A 42 -17.11 -0.97 -5.21
CA ILE A 42 -16.28 -1.74 -6.14
C ILE A 42 -14.94 -1.00 -6.37
N GLY A 43 -14.97 0.31 -6.50
CA GLY A 43 -13.76 1.13 -6.64
C GLY A 43 -12.84 1.08 -5.43
N SER A 44 -13.39 1.05 -4.21
CA SER A 44 -12.58 0.96 -2.99
C SER A 44 -11.96 -0.42 -2.79
N LEU A 45 -12.65 -1.51 -3.16
CA LEU A 45 -12.06 -2.85 -3.13
C LEU A 45 -10.96 -3.03 -4.20
N ALA A 46 -11.14 -2.49 -5.39
CA ALA A 46 -10.12 -2.52 -6.44
C ALA A 46 -8.90 -1.64 -6.10
N GLY A 47 -9.11 -0.50 -5.45
CA GLY A 47 -8.03 0.39 -5.00
C GLY A 47 -7.19 -0.19 -3.86
N MET A 48 -7.80 -0.97 -2.97
CA MET A 48 -7.09 -1.58 -1.84
C MET A 48 -6.20 -2.77 -2.26
N GLY A 49 -6.50 -3.42 -3.38
CA GLY A 49 -5.67 -4.49 -3.96
C GLY A 49 -4.39 -4.00 -4.63
N LEU A 50 -4.28 -2.71 -4.96
CA LEU A 50 -3.10 -2.15 -5.63
C LEU A 50 -2.03 -1.63 -4.65
N LEU A 51 -2.30 -1.56 -3.36
CA LEU A 51 -1.33 -1.11 -2.35
C LEU A 51 -0.50 -2.25 -1.75
N VAL A 52 -0.76 -3.49 -2.11
CA VAL A 52 0.14 -4.63 -1.83
C VAL A 52 1.25 -4.75 -2.89
N ASN A 53 1.83 -3.65 -3.33
CA ASN A 53 3.18 -3.67 -3.85
C ASN A 53 4.12 -3.88 -2.67
N GLY A 54 3.98 -5.04 -2.02
CA GLY A 54 4.94 -5.57 -1.09
C GLY A 54 6.31 -5.50 -1.78
N CYS A 55 7.34 -5.22 -1.05
CA CYS A 55 8.72 -5.25 -1.50
C CYS A 55 8.88 -6.47 -2.40
N ALA A 56 8.89 -6.27 -3.73
CA ALA A 56 9.11 -7.36 -4.65
C ALA A 56 10.54 -7.82 -4.41
N THR A 57 10.68 -8.90 -3.65
CA THR A 57 11.96 -9.56 -3.45
C THR A 57 12.38 -10.07 -4.83
N GLY A 58 13.44 -9.52 -5.37
CA GLY A 58 13.97 -9.99 -6.65
C GLY A 58 14.60 -11.36 -6.49
N TYR A 59 14.46 -12.21 -7.51
CA TYR A 59 15.17 -13.48 -7.58
C TYR A 59 16.31 -13.37 -8.59
N VAL A 60 17.41 -14.05 -8.32
CA VAL A 60 18.58 -14.19 -9.23
C VAL A 60 18.92 -15.65 -9.38
N ASP A 61 19.44 -16.01 -10.55
CA ASP A 61 19.81 -17.40 -10.84
C ASP A 61 21.03 -17.86 -10.03
N THR A 62 21.94 -16.92 -9.71
CA THR A 62 23.16 -17.19 -8.98
C THR A 62 23.38 -16.14 -7.90
N GLU A 63 23.77 -16.58 -6.71
CA GLU A 63 24.14 -15.69 -5.61
C GLU A 63 25.39 -14.89 -5.98
N PRO A 64 25.38 -13.55 -5.80
CA PRO A 64 26.59 -12.75 -6.01
C PRO A 64 27.70 -13.18 -5.05
N SER A 65 28.92 -13.18 -5.54
CA SER A 65 30.09 -13.44 -4.69
C SER A 65 30.21 -12.37 -3.61
N TYR A 66 30.41 -12.81 -2.37
CA TYR A 66 30.67 -11.89 -1.26
C TYR A 66 32.02 -11.20 -1.43
N VAL A 67 32.02 -9.88 -1.32
CA VAL A 67 33.24 -9.06 -1.32
C VAL A 67 33.53 -8.62 0.11
N GLU A 68 34.72 -9.01 0.63
CA GLU A 68 35.15 -8.51 1.94
C GLU A 68 35.59 -7.05 1.81
N TYR A 69 34.83 -6.13 2.38
CA TYR A 69 35.24 -4.74 2.46
C TYR A 69 36.15 -4.52 3.66
N ASN A 70 37.07 -3.56 3.53
CA ASN A 70 37.98 -3.20 4.62
C ASN A 70 37.13 -2.80 5.84
N ARG A 71 37.31 -3.52 6.96
CA ARG A 71 36.61 -3.25 8.22
C ARG A 71 37.36 -2.16 9.01
N PRO A 72 36.72 -1.00 9.28
CA PRO A 72 37.31 0.02 10.13
C PRO A 72 37.58 -0.51 11.55
N ALA A 73 38.50 0.11 12.26
CA ALA A 73 38.75 -0.23 13.66
C ALA A 73 37.47 -0.14 14.50
N GLN A 74 37.30 -1.08 15.44
CA GLN A 74 36.13 -1.12 16.32
C GLN A 74 36.10 0.14 17.20
N PRO A 75 35.01 0.95 17.19
CA PRO A 75 34.93 2.20 17.95
C PRO A 75 34.97 1.99 19.47
N SER A 76 34.39 0.89 19.97
CA SER A 76 34.45 0.46 21.37
C SER A 76 34.04 -1.01 21.50
N THR A 77 34.33 -1.63 22.63
CA THR A 77 33.91 -3.01 22.94
C THR A 77 32.40 -3.23 22.97
N LEU A 78 31.61 -2.15 23.00
CA LEU A 78 30.12 -2.21 22.97
C LEU A 78 29.57 -2.27 21.55
N HIS A 79 30.42 -2.14 20.52
CA HIS A 79 29.96 -2.21 19.13
C HIS A 79 30.09 -3.63 18.56
N VAL A 80 29.08 -4.05 17.83
CA VAL A 80 29.06 -5.33 17.10
C VAL A 80 29.18 -5.02 15.61
N TRP A 81 29.96 -5.83 14.90
CA TRP A 81 30.01 -5.70 13.46
C TRP A 81 28.80 -6.30 12.81
N VAL A 82 28.13 -5.54 11.96
CA VAL A 82 27.03 -5.96 11.11
C VAL A 82 27.60 -6.08 9.70
N ASN A 83 27.62 -7.29 9.14
CA ASN A 83 28.00 -7.47 7.74
C ASN A 83 27.01 -6.74 6.83
N GLY A 84 27.49 -6.28 5.68
CA GLY A 84 26.62 -5.64 4.71
C GLY A 84 25.55 -6.59 4.19
N ASP A 85 24.34 -6.09 4.12
CA ASP A 85 23.22 -6.77 3.46
C ASP A 85 23.29 -6.59 1.94
N TYR A 86 22.42 -7.29 1.22
CA TYR A 86 22.23 -7.09 -0.21
C TYR A 86 20.95 -6.32 -0.50
N ALA A 87 21.00 -5.36 -1.43
CA ALA A 87 19.84 -4.65 -1.94
C ALA A 87 19.57 -5.07 -3.38
N TYR A 88 18.34 -5.45 -3.69
CA TYR A 88 17.95 -5.76 -5.06
C TYR A 88 17.77 -4.50 -5.90
N ASN A 89 18.46 -4.42 -7.02
CA ASN A 89 18.29 -3.37 -8.01
C ASN A 89 17.29 -3.84 -9.07
N HIS A 90 16.09 -3.29 -9.04
CA HIS A 90 15.01 -3.65 -9.95
C HIS A 90 15.26 -3.26 -11.41
N HIS A 91 16.09 -2.26 -11.68
CA HIS A 91 16.41 -1.86 -13.05
C HIS A 91 17.41 -2.78 -13.72
N GLN A 92 18.35 -3.30 -12.94
CA GLN A 92 19.43 -4.16 -13.43
C GLN A 92 19.19 -5.64 -13.15
N HIS A 93 18.15 -5.98 -12.40
CA HIS A 93 17.81 -7.33 -11.93
C HIS A 93 18.97 -8.05 -11.21
N VAL A 94 19.72 -7.31 -10.40
CA VAL A 94 20.87 -7.83 -9.64
C VAL A 94 20.82 -7.40 -8.18
N TYR A 95 21.46 -8.15 -7.31
CA TYR A 95 21.73 -7.73 -5.95
C TYR A 95 23.04 -6.97 -5.84
N ILE A 96 23.03 -5.86 -5.13
CA ILE A 96 24.19 -5.03 -4.84
C ILE A 96 24.52 -5.18 -3.35
N GLN A 97 25.74 -5.63 -3.04
CA GLN A 97 26.23 -5.75 -1.68
C GLN A 97 26.46 -4.36 -1.07
N LYS A 98 25.91 -4.13 0.13
CA LYS A 98 26.17 -2.96 0.95
C LYS A 98 27.39 -3.17 1.84
N HIS A 99 28.06 -2.08 2.22
CA HIS A 99 29.14 -2.15 3.20
C HIS A 99 28.62 -2.54 4.57
N GLY A 100 29.39 -3.34 5.31
CA GLY A 100 29.17 -3.58 6.73
C GLY A 100 29.45 -2.32 7.56
N TYR A 101 28.99 -2.31 8.79
CA TYR A 101 29.14 -1.19 9.71
C TYR A 101 29.18 -1.64 11.17
N TRP A 102 29.78 -0.82 12.03
CA TRP A 102 29.74 -1.00 13.47
C TRP A 102 28.42 -0.45 14.03
N HIS A 103 27.72 -1.26 14.80
CA HIS A 103 26.50 -0.87 15.48
C HIS A 103 26.59 -1.11 16.98
N LYS A 104 26.14 -0.13 17.76
CA LYS A 104 25.99 -0.29 19.21
C LYS A 104 24.56 -0.76 19.51
N PRO A 105 24.35 -2.04 19.89
CA PRO A 105 23.02 -2.55 20.15
C PRO A 105 22.34 -1.81 21.30
N ASN A 106 21.05 -1.57 21.15
CA ASN A 106 20.21 -1.09 22.24
C ASN A 106 19.68 -2.29 23.02
N ASN A 107 19.83 -2.25 24.36
CA ASN A 107 19.13 -3.13 25.31
C ASN A 107 19.07 -4.62 24.92
N ASN A 108 20.10 -5.37 25.26
CA ASN A 108 20.09 -6.83 25.22
C ASN A 108 19.53 -7.43 23.91
N SER A 109 19.96 -6.90 22.77
CA SER A 109 19.57 -7.42 21.47
C SER A 109 20.75 -8.06 20.73
N THR A 110 20.47 -9.15 20.03
CA THR A 110 21.42 -9.87 19.19
C THR A 110 21.05 -9.66 17.72
N TYR A 111 22.06 -9.44 16.88
CA TYR A 111 21.86 -9.35 15.44
C TYR A 111 21.89 -10.73 14.81
N ILE A 112 20.82 -11.08 14.09
CA ILE A 112 20.78 -12.28 13.24
C ILE A 112 21.16 -11.82 11.84
N GLN A 113 22.26 -12.39 11.34
CA GLN A 113 22.81 -12.05 10.03
C GLN A 113 21.85 -12.42 8.90
N GLY A 114 21.78 -11.60 7.86
CA GLY A 114 21.07 -11.94 6.64
C GLY A 114 21.68 -13.14 5.93
N HIS A 115 20.92 -13.81 5.12
CA HIS A 115 21.33 -15.00 4.39
C HIS A 115 20.59 -15.15 3.07
N TRP A 116 21.16 -15.93 2.17
CA TRP A 116 20.51 -16.32 0.92
C TRP A 116 19.53 -17.46 1.15
N GLN A 117 18.36 -17.34 0.53
CA GLN A 117 17.37 -18.41 0.49
C GLN A 117 17.13 -18.84 -0.95
N SER A 118 17.25 -20.15 -1.18
CA SER A 118 16.97 -20.76 -2.48
C SER A 118 15.50 -21.14 -2.59
N SER A 119 14.94 -20.98 -3.79
CA SER A 119 13.56 -21.34 -4.13
C SER A 119 13.50 -21.83 -5.59
N PRO A 120 12.38 -22.38 -6.05
CA PRO A 120 12.19 -22.73 -7.46
C PRO A 120 12.32 -21.53 -8.43
N GLN A 121 12.15 -20.30 -7.94
CA GLN A 121 12.27 -19.06 -8.72
C GLN A 121 13.71 -18.54 -8.78
N GLY A 122 14.64 -19.12 -8.02
CA GLY A 122 16.01 -18.68 -7.88
C GLY A 122 16.38 -18.34 -6.43
N HIS A 123 17.44 -17.57 -6.27
CA HIS A 123 17.96 -17.15 -4.98
C HIS A 123 17.49 -15.73 -4.63
N HIS A 124 17.13 -15.49 -3.38
CA HIS A 124 16.82 -14.17 -2.87
C HIS A 124 17.44 -13.94 -1.50
N TRP A 125 17.72 -12.67 -1.19
CA TRP A 125 18.34 -12.29 0.08
C TRP A 125 17.29 -12.03 1.16
N ILE A 126 17.49 -12.66 2.33
CA ILE A 126 16.76 -12.36 3.55
C ILE A 126 17.61 -11.42 4.39
N ASN A 127 17.10 -10.20 4.65
CA ASN A 127 17.83 -9.19 5.41
C ASN A 127 18.03 -9.62 6.85
N GLY A 128 19.18 -9.24 7.42
CA GLY A 128 19.46 -9.43 8.83
C GLY A 128 18.51 -8.59 9.72
N THR A 129 18.25 -9.09 10.93
CA THR A 129 17.33 -8.46 11.89
C THR A 129 17.90 -8.43 13.29
N TRP A 130 17.47 -7.44 14.11
CA TRP A 130 17.78 -7.38 15.53
C TRP A 130 16.70 -8.10 16.33
N GLN A 131 17.13 -9.12 17.10
CA GLN A 131 16.26 -9.86 18.00
C GLN A 131 16.53 -9.45 19.44
N ARG A 132 15.49 -9.07 20.17
CA ARG A 132 15.59 -8.79 21.62
C ARG A 132 15.70 -10.10 22.40
N ASN A 133 16.68 -10.18 23.30
CA ASN A 133 16.80 -11.27 24.24
C ASN A 133 15.92 -10.95 25.48
N TYR A 134 15.02 -11.83 25.82
CA TYR A 134 14.14 -11.70 26.99
C TYR A 134 14.76 -12.33 28.23
#